data_009cdc15b9d77daf8b2621db006b97e0
#
_entry.id   009cdc15b9d77daf8b2621db006b97e0
#
_cell.length_a   1.000
_cell.length_b   1.000
_cell.length_c   1.000
_cell.angle_alpha   90.00
_cell.angle_beta   90.00
_cell.angle_gamma   90.00
#
_symmetry.space_group_name_H-M   'P 1'
#
loop_
_entity.id
_entity.type
_entity.pdbx_description
1 polymer ?
#
loop_
_entity_poly.entity_id
_entity_poly.type
_entity_poly.pdbx_seq_one_letter_code
_entity_poly.pdbx_strand_id
1 'polypeptide(L)'
;MLSPKRTKYRKAHKGRIHGLAKGGSQLNFGAFGLKATRPARITARQIEAARRAITRHLRRAGRVWIRIFPDTPVSSKPAEVRMGKGKGTPEFWVAKVKPGRIMFEIDGVARSSAEEALNLASAKLPMDTKIVCRLG
;
A
#
# COMPACT_ATOMS: atom_id res chain seq x y z
N MET A 1 8.07 3.76 10.03
CA MET A 1 6.94 3.53 9.13
C MET A 1 6.52 4.84 8.47
N LEU A 2 5.91 4.72 7.31
CA LEU A 2 5.46 5.89 6.59
C LEU A 2 4.31 6.58 7.29
N SER A 3 4.37 7.90 7.39
CA SER A 3 3.28 8.72 7.89
C SER A 3 3.48 10.15 7.38
N PRO A 4 2.40 10.95 7.25
CA PRO A 4 2.56 12.34 6.84
C PRO A 4 3.28 13.17 7.90
N LYS A 5 4.15 14.07 7.46
CA LYS A 5 4.80 15.00 8.35
C LYS A 5 3.85 16.07 8.85
N ARG A 6 2.97 16.52 7.96
CA ARG A 6 1.94 17.52 8.28
C ARG A 6 0.63 17.07 7.66
N THR A 7 -0.46 17.36 8.36
CA THR A 7 -1.79 17.03 7.85
C THR A 7 -2.68 18.26 7.92
N LYS A 8 -3.53 18.41 6.91
CA LYS A 8 -4.55 19.45 6.93
C LYS A 8 -5.60 19.15 8.00
N TYR A 9 -5.92 17.88 8.17
CA TYR A 9 -6.87 17.40 9.18
C TYR A 9 -6.28 16.22 9.92
N ARG A 10 -6.42 16.22 11.25
CA ARG A 10 -5.98 15.08 12.07
C ARG A 10 -6.88 13.87 11.92
N LYS A 11 -8.14 14.10 11.63
CA LYS A 11 -9.14 13.05 11.50
C LYS A 11 -9.84 13.20 10.17
N ALA A 12 -10.24 12.08 9.59
CA ALA A 12 -10.97 12.05 8.33
C ALA A 12 -12.14 11.09 8.43
N HIS A 13 -13.17 11.35 7.62
CA HIS A 13 -14.27 10.41 7.50
C HIS A 13 -13.79 9.16 6.78
N LYS A 14 -14.30 7.98 7.20
CA LYS A 14 -13.97 6.76 6.52
C LYS A 14 -14.59 6.82 5.13
N GLY A 15 -15.22 6.77 4.47
CA GLY A 15 -15.73 6.76 3.11
C GLY A 15 -15.48 5.43 2.43
N ARG A 16 -16.22 5.19 1.39
CA ARG A 16 -16.02 4.04 0.54
C ARG A 16 -15.03 4.38 -0.56
N ILE A 17 -14.24 3.41 -0.96
CA ILE A 17 -13.33 3.56 -2.08
C ILE A 17 -14.09 3.20 -3.34
N HIS A 18 -14.27 4.19 -4.24
CA HIS A 18 -15.05 4.01 -5.46
C HIS A 18 -14.18 4.13 -6.70
N GLY A 19 -14.60 3.43 -7.74
CA GLY A 19 -14.03 3.56 -9.07
C GLY A 19 -12.70 2.88 -9.25
N LEU A 20 -12.09 3.13 -10.39
CA LEU A 20 -10.78 2.60 -10.76
C LEU A 20 -9.71 3.67 -10.58
N ALA A 21 -8.47 3.23 -10.42
CA ALA A 21 -7.35 4.17 -10.33
C ALA A 21 -7.20 4.93 -11.64
N LYS A 22 -7.15 6.26 -11.56
CA LYS A 22 -6.91 7.11 -12.73
C LYS A 22 -5.43 7.43 -12.90
N GLY A 23 -4.69 7.45 -11.80
CA GLY A 23 -3.24 7.65 -11.82
C GLY A 23 -2.54 6.49 -11.15
N GLY A 24 -1.25 6.33 -11.41
CA GLY A 24 -0.46 5.27 -10.80
C GLY A 24 -0.84 3.88 -11.25
N SER A 25 -1.43 3.75 -12.44
CA SER A 25 -1.86 2.46 -13.00
C SER A 25 -0.84 1.84 -13.95
N GLN A 26 0.26 2.52 -14.20
CA GLN A 26 1.31 2.06 -15.12
C GLN A 26 2.65 2.04 -14.41
N LEU A 27 3.51 1.12 -14.84
CA LEU A 27 4.88 1.07 -14.35
C LEU A 27 5.67 2.29 -14.86
N ASN A 28 6.29 3.02 -13.96
CA ASN A 28 7.07 4.21 -14.31
C ASN A 28 8.56 4.05 -13.99
N PHE A 29 8.89 3.31 -12.94
CA PHE A 29 10.25 3.23 -12.42
C PHE A 29 10.90 1.88 -12.65
N GLY A 30 10.16 0.80 -12.49
CA GLY A 30 10.70 -0.54 -12.53
C GLY A 30 10.18 -1.37 -13.69
N ALA A 31 10.74 -2.55 -13.85
CA ALA A 31 10.32 -3.51 -14.87
C ALA A 31 9.16 -4.39 -14.41
N PHE A 32 8.98 -4.52 -13.10
CA PHE A 32 7.94 -5.36 -12.49
C PHE A 32 7.20 -4.59 -11.42
N GLY A 33 5.93 -4.90 -11.23
CA GLY A 33 5.14 -4.24 -10.23
C GLY A 33 4.02 -5.08 -9.67
N LEU A 34 3.50 -4.66 -8.53
CA LEU A 34 2.36 -5.28 -7.88
C LEU A 34 1.16 -4.34 -7.98
N LYS A 35 0.13 -4.79 -8.66
CA LYS A 35 -1.07 -4.00 -8.94
C LYS A 35 -2.24 -4.50 -8.09
N ALA A 36 -2.98 -3.58 -7.51
CA ALA A 36 -4.20 -3.91 -6.78
C ALA A 36 -5.30 -4.30 -7.76
N THR A 37 -6.01 -5.39 -7.46
CA THR A 37 -7.17 -5.83 -8.26
C THR A 37 -8.48 -5.52 -7.54
N ARG A 38 -8.43 -5.17 -6.27
CA ARG A 38 -9.60 -4.79 -5.47
C ARG A 38 -9.31 -3.55 -4.66
N PRO A 39 -10.34 -2.78 -4.28
CA PRO A 39 -10.11 -1.63 -3.42
C PRO A 39 -9.76 -2.09 -2.01
N ALA A 40 -8.88 -1.34 -1.35
CA ALA A 40 -8.49 -1.64 0.02
C ALA A 40 -7.90 -0.42 0.71
N ARG A 41 -7.94 -0.45 2.03
CA ARG A 41 -7.21 0.48 2.89
C ARG A 41 -5.99 -0.26 3.40
N ILE A 42 -4.82 0.19 3.02
CA ILE A 42 -3.56 -0.46 3.37
C ILE A 42 -2.89 0.36 4.46
N THR A 43 -2.62 -0.27 5.61
CA THR A 43 -1.99 0.44 6.72
C THR A 43 -0.51 0.64 6.47
N ALA A 44 0.08 1.63 7.16
CA ALA A 44 1.52 1.86 7.12
C ALA A 44 2.30 0.60 7.51
N ARG A 45 1.79 -0.16 8.46
CA ARG A 45 2.41 -1.43 8.90
C ARG A 45 2.39 -2.48 7.79
N GLN A 46 1.29 -2.58 7.06
CA GLN A 46 1.18 -3.51 5.93
C GLN A 46 2.14 -3.12 4.81
N ILE A 47 2.25 -1.83 4.50
CA ILE A 47 3.19 -1.34 3.50
C ILE A 47 4.62 -1.70 3.90
N GLU A 48 4.97 -1.46 5.17
CA GLU A 48 6.31 -1.78 5.66
C GLU A 48 6.60 -3.27 5.65
N ALA A 49 5.62 -4.09 6.03
CA ALA A 49 5.76 -5.54 6.01
C ALA A 49 5.98 -6.05 4.58
N ALA A 50 5.24 -5.52 3.62
CA ALA A 50 5.40 -5.89 2.21
C ALA A 50 6.77 -5.47 1.69
N ARG A 51 7.20 -4.25 2.00
CA ARG A 51 8.53 -3.75 1.59
C ARG A 51 9.64 -4.63 2.15
N ARG A 52 9.54 -4.98 3.43
CA ARG A 52 10.55 -5.85 4.07
C ARG A 52 10.58 -7.24 3.45
N ALA A 53 9.43 -7.79 3.10
CA ALA A 53 9.37 -9.10 2.44
C ALA A 53 10.08 -9.06 1.09
N ILE A 54 9.87 -8.01 0.30
CA ILE A 54 10.56 -7.83 -0.98
C ILE A 54 12.06 -7.70 -0.77
N THR A 55 12.48 -6.79 0.10
CA THR A 55 13.89 -6.50 0.33
C THR A 55 14.63 -7.72 0.86
N ARG A 56 14.01 -8.47 1.77
CA ARG A 56 14.62 -9.68 2.34
C ARG A 56 14.82 -10.75 1.27
N HIS A 57 13.84 -10.92 0.40
CA HIS A 57 13.94 -11.92 -0.67
C HIS A 57 15.02 -11.56 -1.68
N LEU A 58 15.10 -10.28 -2.04
CA LEU A 58 16.06 -9.79 -3.03
C LEU A 58 17.48 -9.63 -2.48
N ARG A 59 17.68 -9.70 -1.17
CA ARG A 59 18.99 -9.60 -0.51
C ARG A 59 19.79 -8.37 -0.96
N ARG A 60 19.12 -7.21 -1.01
CA ARG A 60 19.70 -5.93 -1.44
C ARG A 60 20.01 -5.84 -2.95
N ALA A 61 19.62 -6.83 -3.73
CA ALA A 61 19.74 -6.74 -5.19
C ALA A 61 18.62 -5.87 -5.73
N GLY A 62 18.91 -5.10 -6.77
CA GLY A 62 17.93 -4.28 -7.44
C GLY A 62 17.40 -3.11 -6.62
N ARG A 63 16.30 -2.55 -7.09
CA ARG A 63 15.65 -1.40 -6.46
C ARG A 63 14.16 -1.68 -6.25
N VAL A 64 13.62 -1.11 -5.18
CA VAL A 64 12.21 -1.21 -4.85
C VAL A 64 11.65 0.21 -4.68
N TRP A 65 10.52 0.48 -5.32
CA TRP A 65 9.79 1.73 -5.14
C TRP A 65 8.43 1.45 -4.51
N ILE A 66 8.09 2.22 -3.49
CA ILE A 66 6.75 2.21 -2.90
C ILE A 66 5.97 3.32 -3.58
N ARG A 67 4.88 2.97 -4.27
CA ARG A 67 4.10 3.94 -5.06
C ARG A 67 2.81 4.39 -4.38
N ILE A 68 2.58 3.96 -3.16
CA ILE A 68 1.44 4.39 -2.35
C ILE A 68 1.94 5.01 -1.06
N PHE A 69 1.15 5.90 -0.50
CA PHE A 69 1.50 6.58 0.74
C PHE A 69 0.30 6.60 1.68
N PRO A 70 0.49 6.26 2.97
CA PRO A 70 -0.60 6.24 3.94
C PRO A 70 -0.88 7.66 4.45
N ASP A 71 -1.78 8.36 3.78
CA ASP A 71 -2.12 9.76 4.06
C ASP A 71 -3.46 9.95 4.76
N THR A 72 -4.22 8.88 4.96
CA THR A 72 -5.55 8.96 5.57
C THR A 72 -5.49 8.44 7.01
N PRO A 73 -5.88 9.25 8.00
CA PRO A 73 -5.90 8.80 9.39
C PRO A 73 -7.11 7.91 9.65
N VAL A 74 -6.92 6.87 10.43
CA VAL A 74 -8.00 6.01 10.92
C VAL A 74 -8.04 6.10 12.42
N SER A 75 -9.24 6.37 12.94
CA SER A 75 -9.47 6.47 14.37
C SER A 75 -10.27 5.27 14.84
N SER A 76 -10.01 4.80 16.04
CA SER A 76 -10.90 3.84 16.69
C SER A 76 -11.27 4.37 18.07
N LYS A 77 -12.50 4.06 18.50
CA LYS A 77 -12.93 4.42 19.85
C LYS A 77 -12.59 3.26 20.78
N PRO A 78 -12.02 3.55 21.96
CA PRO A 78 -11.90 2.52 22.98
C PRO A 78 -13.28 1.94 23.33
N ALA A 79 -13.33 0.68 23.70
CA ALA A 79 -14.60 0.03 24.05
C ALA A 79 -15.31 0.75 25.20
N GLU A 80 -14.58 1.46 26.03
CA GLU A 80 -15.08 2.16 27.21
C GLU A 80 -15.67 3.54 26.89
N VAL A 81 -15.45 4.06 25.68
CA VAL A 81 -15.96 5.37 25.29
C VAL A 81 -17.41 5.26 24.83
N ARG A 82 -18.29 6.07 25.45
CA ARG A 82 -19.70 6.06 25.06
C ARG A 82 -19.86 6.58 23.64
N MET A 83 -20.81 5.97 22.93
CA MET A 83 -21.18 6.41 21.59
C MET A 83 -21.67 7.85 21.63
N GLY A 84 -21.31 8.62 20.59
CA GLY A 84 -21.77 10.00 20.46
C GLY A 84 -20.82 11.07 20.95
N LYS A 85 -19.72 10.71 21.60
CA LYS A 85 -18.75 11.71 22.08
C LYS A 85 -17.68 12.06 21.05
N GLY A 86 -18.01 12.02 19.76
CA GLY A 86 -17.09 12.37 18.70
C GLY A 86 -16.16 11.26 18.30
N LYS A 87 -15.29 11.57 17.35
CA LYS A 87 -14.36 10.62 16.76
C LYS A 87 -13.16 10.39 17.68
N GLY A 88 -12.73 9.14 17.81
CA GLY A 88 -11.55 8.81 18.60
C GLY A 88 -10.27 9.42 18.07
N THR A 89 -9.17 9.29 18.82
CA THR A 89 -7.84 9.73 18.40
C THR A 89 -7.38 8.95 17.17
N PRO A 90 -6.69 9.59 16.22
CA PRO A 90 -6.10 8.84 15.11
C PRO A 90 -5.08 7.83 15.64
N GLU A 91 -5.25 6.55 15.30
CA GLU A 91 -4.37 5.49 15.75
C GLU A 91 -3.35 5.08 14.71
N PHE A 92 -3.72 5.14 13.45
CA PHE A 92 -2.84 4.73 12.38
C PHE A 92 -3.23 5.40 11.06
N TRP A 93 -2.34 5.29 10.10
CA TRP A 93 -2.50 5.89 8.78
C TRP A 93 -2.67 4.79 7.74
N VAL A 94 -3.52 5.05 6.75
CA VAL A 94 -3.77 4.11 5.66
C VAL A 94 -3.70 4.80 4.31
N ALA A 95 -3.35 4.02 3.30
CA ALA A 95 -3.48 4.42 1.90
C ALA A 95 -4.79 3.84 1.37
N LYS A 96 -5.63 4.69 0.77
CA LYS A 96 -6.83 4.23 0.07
C LYS A 96 -6.42 3.85 -1.34
N VAL A 97 -6.48 2.57 -1.64
CA VAL A 97 -6.02 2.04 -2.92
C VAL A 97 -7.21 1.59 -3.75
N LYS A 98 -7.28 2.09 -4.98
CA LYS A 98 -8.31 1.70 -5.95
C LYS A 98 -7.80 0.56 -6.83
N PRO A 99 -8.70 -0.27 -7.38
CA PRO A 99 -8.28 -1.29 -8.34
C PRO A 99 -7.51 -0.67 -9.51
N GLY A 100 -6.45 -1.32 -9.93
CA GLY A 100 -5.57 -0.83 -10.99
C GLY A 100 -4.35 -0.05 -10.52
N ARG A 101 -4.27 0.30 -9.25
CA ARG A 101 -3.13 1.06 -8.72
C ARG A 101 -1.91 0.17 -8.57
N ILE A 102 -0.77 0.64 -9.08
CA ILE A 102 0.53 0.01 -8.81
C ILE A 102 0.98 0.44 -7.40
N MET A 103 1.27 -0.54 -6.56
CA MET A 103 1.64 -0.29 -5.17
C MET A 103 3.14 -0.35 -4.95
N PHE A 104 3.81 -1.28 -5.62
CA PHE A 104 5.25 -1.48 -5.53
C PHE A 104 5.81 -1.73 -6.92
N GLU A 105 7.05 -1.29 -7.14
CA GLU A 105 7.79 -1.59 -8.37
C GLU A 105 9.16 -2.12 -8.01
N ILE A 106 9.69 -3.00 -8.84
CA ILE A 106 11.01 -3.59 -8.68
C ILE A 106 11.75 -3.52 -10.00
N ASP A 107 13.05 -3.25 -9.94
CA ASP A 107 13.92 -3.28 -11.10
C ASP A 107 15.30 -3.83 -10.72
N GLY A 108 16.06 -4.23 -11.71
CA GLY A 108 17.44 -4.68 -11.52
C GLY A 108 17.58 -6.12 -11.06
N VAL A 109 16.53 -6.95 -11.21
CA VAL A 109 16.56 -8.37 -10.85
C VAL A 109 15.91 -9.21 -11.93
N ALA A 110 16.17 -10.51 -11.93
CA ALA A 110 15.55 -11.44 -12.86
C ALA A 110 14.05 -11.55 -12.59
N ARG A 111 13.28 -11.90 -13.64
CA ARG A 111 11.82 -12.00 -13.53
C ARG A 111 11.38 -12.98 -12.46
N SER A 112 12.02 -14.15 -12.39
CA SER A 112 11.66 -15.14 -11.38
C SER A 112 11.83 -14.63 -9.95
N SER A 113 12.95 -13.94 -9.69
CA SER A 113 13.19 -13.34 -8.37
C SER A 113 12.18 -12.25 -8.06
N ALA A 114 11.85 -11.41 -9.03
CA ALA A 114 10.87 -10.35 -8.87
C ALA A 114 9.47 -10.93 -8.57
N GLU A 115 9.05 -11.96 -9.31
CA GLU A 115 7.75 -12.58 -9.09
C GLU A 115 7.64 -13.21 -7.70
N GLU A 116 8.68 -13.90 -7.26
CA GLU A 116 8.70 -14.49 -5.92
C GLU A 116 8.63 -13.42 -4.84
N ALA A 117 9.41 -12.34 -5.00
CA ALA A 117 9.41 -11.24 -4.04
C ALA A 117 8.03 -10.56 -3.96
N LEU A 118 7.41 -10.31 -5.10
CA LEU A 118 6.09 -9.67 -5.15
C LEU A 118 4.99 -10.59 -4.60
N ASN A 119 5.11 -11.89 -4.79
CA ASN A 119 4.17 -12.84 -4.19
C ASN A 119 4.28 -12.83 -2.66
N LEU A 120 5.49 -12.75 -2.13
CA LEU A 120 5.69 -12.64 -0.68
C LEU A 120 5.10 -11.33 -0.15
N ALA A 121 5.27 -10.24 -0.88
CA ALA A 121 4.69 -8.95 -0.50
C ALA A 121 3.16 -9.01 -0.53
N SER A 122 2.58 -9.65 -1.54
CA SER A 122 1.14 -9.79 -1.66
C SER A 122 0.51 -10.47 -0.45
N ALA A 123 1.21 -11.45 0.13
CA ALA A 123 0.74 -12.16 1.31
C ALA A 123 0.63 -11.25 2.54
N LYS A 124 1.30 -10.10 2.54
CA LYS A 124 1.24 -9.12 3.63
C LYS A 124 0.15 -8.07 3.43
N LEU A 125 -0.53 -8.10 2.29
CA LEU A 125 -1.55 -7.11 1.94
C LEU A 125 -2.96 -7.69 2.12
N PRO A 126 -3.97 -6.83 2.38
CA PRO A 126 -5.32 -7.30 2.72
C PRO A 126 -6.21 -7.61 1.53
N MET A 127 -5.72 -7.47 0.30
CA MET A 127 -6.53 -7.69 -0.89
C MET A 127 -5.80 -8.49 -1.94
N ASP A 128 -6.52 -8.88 -2.97
CA ASP A 128 -5.96 -9.57 -4.13
C ASP A 128 -5.12 -8.62 -4.99
N THR A 129 -4.06 -9.14 -5.54
CA THR A 129 -3.11 -8.37 -6.34
C THR A 129 -2.76 -9.13 -7.62
N LYS A 130 -2.14 -8.41 -8.55
CA LYS A 130 -1.64 -8.98 -9.79
C LYS A 130 -0.23 -8.46 -10.05
N ILE A 131 0.66 -9.35 -10.48
CA ILE A 131 2.01 -8.96 -10.88
C ILE A 131 1.96 -8.51 -12.33
N VAL A 132 2.54 -7.34 -12.60
CA VAL A 132 2.62 -6.80 -13.95
C VAL A 132 4.07 -6.60 -14.32
N CYS A 133 4.37 -6.67 -15.61
CA CYS A 133 5.71 -6.43 -16.12
C CYS A 133 5.66 -5.48 -17.30
N ARG A 134 6.76 -4.76 -17.50
CA ARG A 134 6.89 -3.87 -18.63
C ARG A 134 7.13 -4.69 -19.89
N LEU A 135 6.37 -4.39 -20.93
CA LEU A 135 6.54 -5.04 -22.21
C LEU A 135 7.74 -4.44 -22.96
N GLY A 136 8.48 -5.28 -23.59
CA GLY A 136 9.65 -4.91 -24.38
C GLY A 136 10.94 -5.00 -23.67
#